data_89a8ac0b89c77b5ea341a03e50ab5050
#
_entry.id   89a8ac0b89c77b5ea341a03e50ab5050
#
_cell.length_a   1.000
_cell.length_b   1.000
_cell.length_c   1.000
_cell.angle_alpha   90.00
_cell.angle_beta   90.00
_cell.angle_gamma   90.00
#
_symmetry.space_group_name_H-M   'P 1'
#
loop_
_entity.id
_entity.type
_entity.pdbx_description
1 polymer ?
#
loop_
_entity_poly.entity_id
_entity_poly.type
_entity_poly.pdbx_seq_one_letter_code
_entity_poly.pdbx_strand_id
1 'polypeptide(L)'
;MITRSTLILLLMVAGSADAAVRVVTWNIAKLQGDRDAVKLVLQEASRDDVKGSSIPVTVFVFQEVLPRNLDALHDMLGEEYTQATFTDGGDSRFGGAQAMFYRANRAVEHVESHADIATGAGRHADRWRLDLLGTEESVSLWIYSAHLKASRGTDNKEIRRSGAAAICEDMATLPDNAEVILAGDMNFYTNKEPAYGLLTSPEGCGLHDPLGSDEWAGEDGAIKHTQSPRTQRGGGLVHGGLDDRFDFQLVSTSILEEPGLLLIEGSYRALGNDGLHFDVAINAGTNSYSDSVGLAEALHEASDHLPVIVDYLDSVHQKPASIPLPSAEN
;
A
#
# COMPACT_ATOMS: atom_id res chain seq x y z
N MET A 1 17.04 -31.32 -34.61
CA MET A 1 16.40 -30.19 -33.97
C MET A 1 15.92 -30.65 -32.61
N ILE A 2 16.66 -30.34 -31.55
CA ILE A 2 16.32 -30.75 -30.18
C ILE A 2 15.84 -29.48 -29.51
N THR A 3 14.55 -29.38 -29.27
CA THR A 3 13.92 -28.31 -28.50
C THR A 3 14.29 -28.44 -27.02
N ARG A 4 15.09 -27.52 -26.50
CA ARG A 4 15.33 -27.40 -25.06
C ARG A 4 14.12 -26.77 -24.42
N SER A 5 13.30 -27.57 -23.73
CA SER A 5 12.31 -27.06 -22.77
C SER A 5 13.04 -26.53 -21.56
N THR A 6 13.04 -25.23 -21.37
CA THR A 6 13.52 -24.60 -20.15
C THR A 6 12.47 -24.85 -19.06
N LEU A 7 12.77 -25.78 -18.16
CA LEU A 7 11.99 -26.03 -16.96
C LEU A 7 12.30 -24.87 -16.00
N ILE A 8 11.39 -23.90 -15.89
CA ILE A 8 11.43 -22.88 -14.85
C ILE A 8 11.06 -23.61 -13.56
N LEU A 9 12.06 -23.92 -12.76
CA LEU A 9 11.91 -24.47 -11.43
C LEU A 9 11.45 -23.30 -10.54
N LEU A 10 10.16 -23.23 -10.23
CA LEU A 10 9.61 -22.35 -9.24
C LEU A 10 10.15 -22.80 -7.87
N LEU A 11 11.29 -22.26 -7.45
CA LEU A 11 11.76 -22.43 -6.07
C LEU A 11 10.76 -21.67 -5.19
N MET A 12 9.87 -22.40 -4.53
CA MET A 12 9.21 -21.91 -3.33
C MET A 12 10.30 -21.75 -2.27
N VAL A 13 10.86 -20.56 -2.16
CA VAL A 13 11.71 -20.21 -1.03
C VAL A 13 10.79 -20.08 0.16
N ALA A 14 10.79 -21.06 1.05
CA ALA A 14 10.24 -20.93 2.39
C ALA A 14 11.17 -19.96 3.15
N GLY A 15 11.06 -18.67 2.84
CA GLY A 15 11.62 -17.60 3.66
C GLY A 15 10.98 -17.69 5.04
N SER A 16 11.77 -17.51 6.11
CA SER A 16 11.21 -17.38 7.44
C SER A 16 10.18 -16.26 7.43
N ALA A 17 9.06 -16.39 8.15
CA ALA A 17 8.06 -15.32 8.29
C ALA A 17 8.67 -14.01 8.82
N ASP A 18 9.87 -14.10 9.41
CA ASP A 18 10.64 -12.97 9.91
C ASP A 18 11.31 -12.12 8.82
N ALA A 19 11.48 -12.61 7.60
CA ALA A 19 12.05 -11.85 6.47
C ALA A 19 10.97 -11.16 5.63
N ALA A 20 9.69 -11.44 5.83
CA ALA A 20 8.61 -10.85 5.07
C ALA A 20 8.15 -9.52 5.70
N VAL A 21 7.87 -8.54 4.84
CA VAL A 21 7.38 -7.21 5.18
C VAL A 21 6.06 -6.99 4.47
N ARG A 22 4.98 -6.79 5.21
CA ARG A 22 3.68 -6.41 4.66
C ARG A 22 3.44 -4.93 4.87
N VAL A 23 3.16 -4.22 3.79
CA VAL A 23 2.73 -2.82 3.81
C VAL A 23 1.28 -2.73 3.39
N VAL A 24 0.48 -2.00 4.16
CA VAL A 24 -0.94 -1.76 3.89
C VAL A 24 -1.17 -0.27 3.78
N THR A 25 -1.75 0.20 2.69
CA THR A 25 -2.26 1.57 2.58
C THR A 25 -3.78 1.57 2.59
N TRP A 26 -4.39 2.52 3.30
CA TRP A 26 -5.83 2.62 3.42
C TRP A 26 -6.30 4.04 3.69
N ASN A 27 -7.14 4.58 2.83
CA ASN A 27 -7.91 5.78 3.13
C ASN A 27 -9.04 5.40 4.10
N ILE A 28 -9.00 5.92 5.32
CA ILE A 28 -9.94 5.57 6.41
C ILE A 28 -11.09 6.55 6.57
N ALA A 29 -11.30 7.44 5.59
CA ALA A 29 -12.42 8.38 5.56
C ALA A 29 -12.67 9.08 6.91
N LYS A 30 -11.62 9.53 7.60
CA LYS A 30 -11.67 10.22 8.91
C LYS A 30 -12.29 9.39 10.04
N LEU A 31 -12.27 8.05 9.93
CA LEU A 31 -12.99 7.13 10.81
C LEU A 31 -14.50 7.45 10.90
N GLN A 32 -15.11 7.80 9.77
CA GLN A 32 -16.55 8.06 9.68
C GLN A 32 -17.37 6.77 9.62
N GLY A 33 -16.75 5.67 9.21
CA GLY A 33 -17.38 4.35 9.21
C GLY A 33 -17.50 3.73 10.60
N ASP A 34 -18.01 2.50 10.64
CA ASP A 34 -18.14 1.73 11.86
C ASP A 34 -16.76 1.33 12.41
N ARG A 35 -16.48 1.65 13.66
CA ARG A 35 -15.17 1.42 14.28
C ARG A 35 -14.84 -0.05 14.53
N ASP A 36 -15.84 -0.86 14.83
CA ASP A 36 -15.64 -2.30 15.01
C ASP A 36 -15.36 -2.96 13.67
N ALA A 37 -16.01 -2.48 12.61
CA ALA A 37 -15.70 -2.87 11.23
C ALA A 37 -14.27 -2.47 10.83
N VAL A 38 -13.84 -1.22 11.11
CA VAL A 38 -12.44 -0.78 10.88
C VAL A 38 -11.47 -1.72 11.60
N LYS A 39 -11.70 -2.01 12.88
CA LYS A 39 -10.84 -2.90 13.66
C LYS A 39 -10.79 -4.31 13.07
N LEU A 40 -11.92 -4.85 12.62
CA LEU A 40 -11.96 -6.16 11.95
C LEU A 40 -11.13 -6.15 10.67
N VAL A 41 -11.27 -5.11 9.82
CA VAL A 41 -10.50 -4.98 8.57
C VAL A 41 -8.99 -4.92 8.85
N LEU A 42 -8.55 -4.17 9.86
CA LEU A 42 -7.14 -4.11 10.26
C LEU A 42 -6.60 -5.49 10.70
N GLN A 43 -7.41 -6.26 11.44
CA GLN A 43 -7.05 -7.62 11.86
C GLN A 43 -6.98 -8.58 10.67
N GLU A 44 -7.96 -8.51 9.77
CA GLU A 44 -7.99 -9.36 8.57
C GLU A 44 -6.85 -9.04 7.61
N ALA A 45 -6.42 -7.78 7.48
CA ALA A 45 -5.23 -7.42 6.71
C ALA A 45 -3.95 -8.13 7.20
N SER A 46 -3.84 -8.36 8.53
CA SER A 46 -2.72 -9.12 9.12
C SER A 46 -2.87 -10.65 8.98
N ARG A 47 -4.07 -11.14 8.77
CA ARG A 47 -4.37 -12.58 8.66
C ARG A 47 -4.51 -13.04 7.22
N ASP A 48 -4.64 -12.09 6.29
CA ASP A 48 -4.88 -12.38 4.89
C ASP A 48 -3.78 -13.27 4.30
N ASP A 49 -4.17 -14.46 3.85
CA ASP A 49 -3.31 -15.49 3.27
C ASP A 49 -3.69 -15.83 1.80
N VAL A 50 -4.56 -15.05 1.19
CA VAL A 50 -5.07 -15.26 -0.18
C VAL A 50 -3.94 -15.44 -1.21
N LYS A 51 -2.78 -14.86 -0.94
CA LYS A 51 -1.57 -15.02 -1.79
C LYS A 51 -0.53 -15.99 -1.18
N GLY A 52 -0.95 -16.87 -0.30
CA GLY A 52 -0.17 -18.02 0.13
C GLY A 52 0.36 -17.98 1.56
N SER A 53 0.47 -16.84 2.22
CA SER A 53 0.98 -16.74 3.59
C SER A 53 0.32 -15.63 4.37
N SER A 54 -0.10 -15.94 5.59
CA SER A 54 -0.49 -14.92 6.56
C SER A 54 0.77 -14.24 7.09
N ILE A 55 0.89 -12.95 6.83
CA ILE A 55 2.04 -12.13 7.25
C ILE A 55 1.50 -10.99 8.10
N PRO A 56 1.89 -10.86 9.38
CA PRO A 56 1.52 -9.70 10.18
C PRO A 56 1.94 -8.41 9.49
N VAL A 57 1.04 -7.43 9.45
CA VAL A 57 1.35 -6.13 8.80
C VAL A 57 2.53 -5.48 9.53
N THR A 58 3.57 -5.14 8.79
CA THR A 58 4.74 -4.44 9.31
C THR A 58 4.48 -2.93 9.36
N VAL A 59 3.82 -2.39 8.33
CA VAL A 59 3.54 -0.95 8.21
C VAL A 59 2.12 -0.72 7.71
N PHE A 60 1.37 0.10 8.43
CA PHE A 60 0.13 0.69 7.98
C PHE A 60 0.35 2.16 7.60
N VAL A 61 -0.16 2.54 6.44
CA VAL A 61 -0.13 3.91 5.91
C VAL A 61 -1.57 4.37 5.68
N PHE A 62 -2.02 5.36 6.42
CA PHE A 62 -3.40 5.82 6.38
C PHE A 62 -3.52 7.19 5.74
N GLN A 63 -4.60 7.40 4.99
CA GLN A 63 -5.01 8.69 4.46
C GLN A 63 -6.31 9.13 5.15
N GLU A 64 -6.61 10.41 5.07
CA GLU A 64 -7.76 11.07 5.72
C GLU A 64 -7.77 10.91 7.25
N VAL A 65 -6.61 11.00 7.87
CA VAL A 65 -6.49 10.95 9.33
C VAL A 65 -6.66 12.35 9.93
N LEU A 66 -7.50 12.44 10.96
CA LEU A 66 -7.60 13.64 11.77
C LEU A 66 -6.82 13.45 13.09
N PRO A 67 -6.18 14.50 13.66
CA PRO A 67 -5.42 14.39 14.90
C PRO A 67 -6.19 13.67 16.02
N ARG A 68 -7.48 13.92 16.14
CA ARG A 68 -8.37 13.29 17.14
C ARG A 68 -8.61 11.79 16.92
N ASN A 69 -8.18 11.24 15.79
CA ASN A 69 -8.38 9.83 15.43
C ASN A 69 -7.15 8.97 15.76
N LEU A 70 -5.99 9.58 16.03
CA LEU A 70 -4.73 8.86 16.23
C LEU A 70 -4.78 7.88 17.40
N ASP A 71 -5.28 8.30 18.56
CA ASP A 71 -5.40 7.43 19.72
C ASP A 71 -6.31 6.22 19.41
N ALA A 72 -7.45 6.48 18.73
CA ALA A 72 -8.37 5.42 18.37
C ALA A 72 -7.77 4.43 17.35
N LEU A 73 -6.96 4.91 16.41
CA LEU A 73 -6.21 4.03 15.48
C LEU A 73 -5.19 3.18 16.24
N HIS A 74 -4.42 3.78 17.14
CA HIS A 74 -3.46 3.07 17.96
C HIS A 74 -4.13 1.99 18.82
N ASP A 75 -5.25 2.31 19.46
CA ASP A 75 -6.04 1.34 20.24
C ASP A 75 -6.55 0.16 19.39
N MET A 76 -6.91 0.41 18.13
CA MET A 76 -7.38 -0.64 17.21
C MET A 76 -6.23 -1.52 16.71
N LEU A 77 -5.05 -0.95 16.49
CA LEU A 77 -3.86 -1.65 16.01
C LEU A 77 -3.19 -2.47 17.11
N GLY A 78 -3.15 -1.95 18.34
CA GLY A 78 -2.54 -2.59 19.51
C GLY A 78 -1.12 -2.09 19.81
N GLU A 79 -0.64 -2.45 21.01
CA GLU A 79 0.63 -1.95 21.57
C GLU A 79 1.88 -2.35 20.78
N GLU A 80 1.77 -3.33 19.88
CA GLU A 80 2.87 -3.74 18.99
C GLU A 80 3.18 -2.71 17.90
N TYR A 81 2.28 -1.76 17.65
CA TYR A 81 2.48 -0.70 16.66
C TYR A 81 2.87 0.60 17.33
N THR A 82 3.84 1.27 16.72
CA THR A 82 4.28 2.62 17.09
C THR A 82 3.79 3.59 16.03
N GLN A 83 3.19 4.71 16.45
CA GLN A 83 2.86 5.81 15.57
C GLN A 83 4.16 6.50 15.14
N ALA A 84 4.32 6.66 13.82
CA ALA A 84 5.40 7.48 13.27
C ALA A 84 5.13 8.98 13.47
N THR A 85 6.12 9.80 13.16
CA THR A 85 5.98 11.26 13.15
C THR A 85 4.74 11.65 12.35
N PHE A 86 3.88 12.46 12.96
CA PHE A 86 2.63 12.92 12.37
C PHE A 86 2.60 14.45 12.30
N THR A 87 2.21 14.95 11.12
CA THR A 87 1.92 16.36 10.90
C THR A 87 0.51 16.52 10.37
N ASP A 88 -0.25 17.47 10.88
CA ASP A 88 -1.59 17.77 10.36
C ASP A 88 -1.52 18.50 9.00
N GLY A 89 -0.37 19.11 8.69
CA GLY A 89 -0.13 19.82 7.42
C GLY A 89 -1.18 20.89 7.07
N GLY A 90 -2.13 21.16 7.96
CA GLY A 90 -3.29 21.99 7.68
C GLY A 90 -4.39 21.29 6.88
N ASP A 91 -4.28 19.99 6.66
CA ASP A 91 -5.16 19.17 5.82
C ASP A 91 -6.52 18.86 6.45
N SER A 92 -6.70 19.06 7.75
CA SER A 92 -7.94 18.72 8.45
C SER A 92 -9.20 19.33 7.81
N ARG A 93 -9.06 20.44 7.07
CA ARG A 93 -10.16 21.08 6.32
C ARG A 93 -10.38 20.47 4.93
N PHE A 94 -9.39 19.79 4.37
CA PHE A 94 -9.36 19.37 2.96
C PHE A 94 -9.33 17.85 2.74
N GLY A 95 -9.48 17.08 3.77
CA GLY A 95 -9.51 15.63 3.63
C GLY A 95 -8.79 14.88 4.75
N GLY A 96 -8.16 15.59 5.69
CA GLY A 96 -7.33 14.99 6.71
C GLY A 96 -5.88 14.79 6.23
N ALA A 97 -5.01 14.43 7.16
CA ALA A 97 -3.58 14.22 6.96
C ALA A 97 -3.26 12.74 6.69
N GLN A 98 -1.98 12.45 6.57
CA GLN A 98 -1.43 11.10 6.46
C GLN A 98 -0.96 10.64 7.84
N ALA A 99 -1.08 9.35 8.12
CA ALA A 99 -0.48 8.77 9.32
C ALA A 99 0.17 7.42 8.99
N MET A 100 1.27 7.12 9.63
CA MET A 100 1.93 5.83 9.52
C MET A 100 2.05 5.19 10.90
N PHE A 101 1.82 3.87 10.96
CA PHE A 101 2.07 3.04 12.12
C PHE A 101 2.92 1.84 11.69
N TYR A 102 3.93 1.52 12.48
CA TYR A 102 4.85 0.42 12.18
C TYR A 102 5.06 -0.46 13.40
N ARG A 103 5.38 -1.73 13.18
CA ARG A 103 5.69 -2.67 14.28
C ARG A 103 7.06 -2.35 14.87
N ALA A 104 7.10 -1.99 16.13
CA ALA A 104 8.32 -1.57 16.83
C ALA A 104 9.42 -2.66 16.88
N ASN A 105 9.04 -3.93 16.80
CA ASN A 105 10.00 -5.05 16.77
C ASN A 105 10.49 -5.38 15.33
N ARG A 106 10.01 -4.64 14.31
CA ARG A 106 10.33 -4.88 12.89
C ARG A 106 10.96 -3.67 12.20
N ALA A 107 10.78 -2.48 12.74
CA ALA A 107 11.30 -1.26 12.15
C ALA A 107 11.57 -0.18 13.19
N VAL A 108 12.45 0.78 12.84
CA VAL A 108 12.71 2.00 13.61
C VAL A 108 12.63 3.19 12.68
N GLU A 109 11.89 4.23 13.08
CA GLU A 109 11.80 5.47 12.34
C GLU A 109 13.01 6.36 12.55
N HIS A 110 13.50 6.98 11.48
CA HIS A 110 14.41 8.13 11.50
C HIS A 110 13.60 9.42 11.47
N VAL A 111 13.23 9.94 12.63
CA VAL A 111 12.33 11.10 12.79
C VAL A 111 12.82 12.34 12.05
N GLU A 112 14.14 12.60 12.02
CA GLU A 112 14.73 13.73 11.30
C GLU A 112 14.64 13.63 9.77
N SER A 113 14.26 12.48 9.27
CA SER A 113 14.04 12.24 7.84
C SER A 113 12.59 12.45 7.41
N HIS A 114 11.68 12.78 8.34
CA HIS A 114 10.30 13.10 8.00
C HIS A 114 10.24 14.38 7.16
N ALA A 115 9.38 14.38 6.15
CA ALA A 115 9.09 15.56 5.34
C ALA A 115 7.60 15.65 5.01
N ASP A 116 7.14 16.88 4.94
CA ASP A 116 5.77 17.28 4.66
C ASP A 116 5.78 18.05 3.33
N ILE A 117 5.25 17.46 2.27
CA ILE A 117 5.41 17.89 0.88
C ILE A 117 4.08 18.42 0.38
N ALA A 118 3.98 19.72 0.10
CA ALA A 118 2.75 20.33 -0.40
C ALA A 118 2.39 19.80 -1.80
N THR A 119 1.25 19.11 -1.92
CA THR A 119 0.76 18.53 -3.19
C THR A 119 -0.35 19.34 -3.86
N GLY A 120 -0.70 20.49 -3.28
CA GLY A 120 -1.72 21.40 -3.80
C GLY A 120 -3.11 21.15 -3.24
N ALA A 121 -4.01 22.10 -3.47
CA ALA A 121 -5.38 22.11 -2.93
C ALA A 121 -5.46 21.97 -1.40
N GLY A 122 -4.44 22.41 -0.66
CA GLY A 122 -4.35 22.29 0.79
C GLY A 122 -4.05 20.87 1.27
N ARG A 123 -3.51 20.02 0.42
CA ARG A 123 -3.08 18.65 0.73
C ARG A 123 -1.57 18.53 0.71
N HIS A 124 -1.08 17.55 1.46
CA HIS A 124 0.34 17.21 1.56
C HIS A 124 0.53 15.72 1.32
N ALA A 125 1.74 15.36 0.91
CA ALA A 125 2.26 14.02 1.04
C ALA A 125 3.28 14.01 2.17
N ASP A 126 3.29 12.96 2.98
CA ASP A 126 4.28 12.75 4.02
C ASP A 126 5.31 11.73 3.55
N ARG A 127 6.57 11.94 3.93
CA ARG A 127 7.67 11.00 3.74
C ARG A 127 8.26 10.60 5.07
N TRP A 128 8.41 9.29 5.29
CA TRP A 128 9.12 8.72 6.44
C TRP A 128 10.28 7.84 5.95
N ARG A 129 11.28 7.69 6.78
CA ARG A 129 12.31 6.68 6.63
C ARG A 129 12.22 5.69 7.78
N LEU A 130 12.13 4.40 7.44
CA LEU A 130 12.21 3.29 8.36
C LEU A 130 13.49 2.50 8.09
N ASP A 131 14.23 2.13 9.14
CA ASP A 131 15.21 1.06 9.06
C ASP A 131 14.54 -0.23 9.50
N LEU A 132 14.47 -1.21 8.61
CA LEU A 132 13.93 -2.52 8.92
C LEU A 132 14.90 -3.27 9.82
N LEU A 133 14.40 -3.84 10.92
CA LEU A 133 15.21 -4.55 11.90
C LEU A 133 15.46 -5.98 11.41
N GLY A 134 16.72 -6.35 11.36
CA GLY A 134 17.18 -7.67 10.96
C GLY A 134 18.51 -8.03 11.60
N THR A 135 19.34 -8.86 10.97
CA THR A 135 20.50 -9.48 11.61
C THR A 135 21.75 -8.61 11.65
N GLU A 136 22.31 -8.16 10.57
CA GLU A 136 23.60 -7.43 10.59
C GLU A 136 23.62 -6.14 9.77
N GLU A 137 22.77 -6.03 8.75
CA GLU A 137 22.62 -4.83 7.93
C GLU A 137 21.14 -4.43 7.90
N SER A 138 20.83 -3.18 8.21
CA SER A 138 19.47 -2.66 8.14
C SER A 138 19.16 -2.19 6.72
N VAL A 139 17.98 -2.56 6.22
CA VAL A 139 17.42 -2.01 4.99
C VAL A 139 16.72 -0.70 5.32
N SER A 140 17.10 0.38 4.63
CA SER A 140 16.44 1.68 4.79
C SER A 140 15.31 1.81 3.76
N LEU A 141 14.09 1.82 4.24
CA LEU A 141 12.88 1.96 3.44
C LEU A 141 12.29 3.37 3.55
N TRP A 142 12.12 4.03 2.42
CA TRP A 142 11.45 5.33 2.32
C TRP A 142 9.99 5.11 1.94
N ILE A 143 9.08 5.54 2.79
CA ILE A 143 7.63 5.44 2.57
C ILE A 143 7.07 6.84 2.38
N TYR A 144 6.43 7.05 1.24
CA TYR A 144 5.60 8.22 0.97
C TYR A 144 4.13 7.84 1.12
N SER A 145 3.36 8.72 1.75
CA SER A 145 1.91 8.67 1.72
C SER A 145 1.36 9.91 1.06
N ALA A 146 0.45 9.73 0.11
CA ALA A 146 -0.20 10.85 -0.56
C ALA A 146 -1.72 10.65 -0.62
N HIS A 147 -2.45 11.78 -0.52
CA HIS A 147 -3.85 11.86 -0.89
C HIS A 147 -4.01 13.02 -1.88
N LEU A 148 -3.93 12.70 -3.17
CA LEU A 148 -3.95 13.72 -4.22
C LEU A 148 -5.36 14.28 -4.42
N LYS A 149 -5.44 15.38 -5.20
CA LYS A 149 -6.69 16.10 -5.44
C LYS A 149 -7.77 15.22 -6.06
N ALA A 150 -8.88 15.08 -5.37
CA ALA A 150 -10.07 14.36 -5.84
C ALA A 150 -10.77 15.08 -7.01
N SER A 151 -11.69 14.39 -7.64
CA SER A 151 -12.61 14.85 -8.70
C SER A 151 -12.01 14.90 -10.11
N ARG A 152 -12.87 14.63 -11.08
CA ARG A 152 -12.57 14.68 -12.52
C ARG A 152 -12.39 16.16 -12.96
N GLY A 153 -11.94 16.35 -14.18
CA GLY A 153 -11.76 17.65 -14.81
C GLY A 153 -10.32 18.08 -14.95
N THR A 154 -10.06 18.94 -15.93
CA THR A 154 -8.70 19.34 -16.35
C THR A 154 -7.93 20.03 -15.22
N ASP A 155 -8.58 20.94 -14.50
CA ASP A 155 -7.93 21.68 -13.40
C ASP A 155 -7.49 20.73 -12.26
N ASN A 156 -8.35 19.76 -11.92
CA ASN A 156 -8.03 18.78 -10.89
C ASN A 156 -6.91 17.82 -11.34
N LYS A 157 -6.85 17.44 -12.62
CA LYS A 157 -5.75 16.67 -13.19
C LYS A 157 -4.42 17.42 -13.12
N GLU A 158 -4.45 18.73 -13.39
CA GLU A 158 -3.25 19.57 -13.31
C GLU A 158 -2.78 19.75 -11.86
N ILE A 159 -3.69 19.87 -10.90
CA ILE A 159 -3.33 19.88 -9.47
C ILE A 159 -2.68 18.56 -9.07
N ARG A 160 -3.25 17.41 -9.49
CA ARG A 160 -2.61 16.09 -9.24
C ARG A 160 -1.23 15.99 -9.88
N ARG A 161 -1.10 16.47 -11.13
CA ARG A 161 0.21 16.48 -11.82
C ARG A 161 1.24 17.32 -11.07
N SER A 162 0.84 18.49 -10.59
CA SER A 162 1.73 19.36 -9.81
C SER A 162 2.10 18.73 -8.47
N GLY A 163 1.18 18.04 -7.81
CA GLY A 163 1.45 17.27 -6.59
C GLY A 163 2.42 16.11 -6.85
N ALA A 164 2.23 15.37 -7.93
CA ALA A 164 3.16 14.32 -8.35
C ALA A 164 4.56 14.89 -8.64
N ALA A 165 4.65 16.06 -9.27
CA ALA A 165 5.94 16.73 -9.52
C ALA A 165 6.67 17.08 -8.22
N ALA A 166 5.96 17.62 -7.23
CA ALA A 166 6.54 17.92 -5.92
C ALA A 166 7.07 16.66 -5.20
N ILE A 167 6.35 15.53 -5.32
CA ILE A 167 6.80 14.24 -4.80
C ILE A 167 8.07 13.79 -5.54
N CYS A 168 8.11 13.89 -6.88
CA CYS A 168 9.32 13.53 -7.66
C CYS A 168 10.52 14.42 -7.31
N GLU A 169 10.30 15.72 -7.10
CA GLU A 169 11.34 16.64 -6.68
C GLU A 169 11.94 16.28 -5.32
N ASP A 170 11.11 15.89 -4.37
CA ASP A 170 11.57 15.40 -3.07
C ASP A 170 12.30 14.05 -3.20
N MET A 171 11.76 13.09 -3.97
CA MET A 171 12.41 11.79 -4.23
C MET A 171 13.80 11.95 -4.85
N ALA A 172 14.01 12.96 -5.70
CA ALA A 172 15.31 13.25 -6.30
C ALA A 172 16.36 13.71 -5.27
N THR A 173 15.99 14.01 -4.04
CA THR A 173 16.91 14.34 -2.94
C THR A 173 17.37 13.11 -2.15
N LEU A 174 16.76 11.96 -2.39
CA LEU A 174 17.11 10.72 -1.70
C LEU A 174 18.45 10.15 -2.20
N PRO A 175 19.06 9.24 -1.43
CA PRO A 175 20.23 8.51 -1.93
C PRO A 175 19.95 7.76 -3.23
N ASP A 176 20.97 7.60 -4.06
CA ASP A 176 20.90 6.74 -5.24
C ASP A 176 20.45 5.33 -4.83
N ASN A 177 19.57 4.73 -5.61
CA ASN A 177 19.00 3.41 -5.35
C ASN A 177 18.23 3.31 -4.01
N ALA A 178 17.66 4.41 -3.51
CA ALA A 178 16.78 4.37 -2.35
C ALA A 178 15.60 3.41 -2.59
N GLU A 179 15.29 2.60 -1.60
CA GLU A 179 14.10 1.75 -1.60
C GLU A 179 12.89 2.60 -1.24
N VAL A 180 12.00 2.83 -2.21
CA VAL A 180 10.87 3.75 -2.09
C VAL A 180 9.56 3.03 -2.35
N ILE A 181 8.60 3.22 -1.46
CA ILE A 181 7.19 2.90 -1.66
C ILE A 181 6.40 4.21 -1.61
N LEU A 182 5.73 4.57 -2.70
CA LEU A 182 4.73 5.63 -2.72
C LEU A 182 3.34 5.00 -2.61
N ALA A 183 2.70 5.20 -1.47
CA ALA A 183 1.42 4.62 -1.12
C ALA A 183 0.33 5.70 -0.97
N GLY A 184 -0.92 5.35 -1.18
CA GLY A 184 -2.06 6.20 -0.83
C GLY A 184 -3.13 6.35 -1.90
N ASP A 185 -4.04 7.27 -1.64
CA ASP A 185 -5.16 7.63 -2.51
C ASP A 185 -4.71 8.67 -3.55
N MET A 186 -4.40 8.20 -4.74
CA MET A 186 -3.90 9.05 -5.82
C MET A 186 -5.02 9.70 -6.63
N ASN A 187 -6.27 9.28 -6.45
CA ASN A 187 -7.44 9.77 -7.21
C ASN A 187 -7.25 9.72 -8.73
N PHE A 188 -6.57 8.67 -9.25
CA PHE A 188 -6.36 8.46 -10.68
C PHE A 188 -7.54 7.71 -11.28
N TYR A 189 -8.26 8.35 -12.18
CA TYR A 189 -9.43 7.77 -12.85
C TYR A 189 -9.06 6.80 -13.99
N THR A 190 -7.89 6.95 -14.57
CA THR A 190 -7.37 6.10 -15.66
C THR A 190 -5.85 6.11 -15.70
N ASN A 191 -5.25 5.17 -16.40
CA ASN A 191 -3.80 5.12 -16.65
C ASN A 191 -3.28 6.30 -17.52
N LYS A 192 -4.19 7.11 -18.08
CA LYS A 192 -3.86 8.31 -18.87
C LYS A 192 -3.81 9.60 -18.05
N GLU A 193 -3.91 9.50 -16.73
CA GLU A 193 -3.73 10.66 -15.86
C GLU A 193 -2.29 11.20 -15.99
N PRO A 194 -2.10 12.52 -16.24
CA PRO A 194 -0.75 13.08 -16.37
C PRO A 194 0.12 12.86 -15.13
N ALA A 195 -0.49 12.85 -13.94
CA ALA A 195 0.21 12.56 -12.69
C ALA A 195 0.73 11.11 -12.63
N TYR A 196 -0.09 10.12 -13.05
CA TYR A 196 0.33 8.72 -13.13
C TYR A 196 1.51 8.55 -14.09
N GLY A 197 1.41 9.15 -15.30
CA GLY A 197 2.51 9.12 -16.27
C GLY A 197 3.80 9.74 -15.72
N LEU A 198 3.70 10.85 -14.96
CA LEU A 198 4.87 11.50 -14.36
C LEU A 198 5.51 10.61 -13.26
N LEU A 199 4.69 9.99 -12.40
CA LEU A 199 5.20 9.11 -11.35
C LEU A 199 5.89 7.87 -11.92
N THR A 200 5.38 7.32 -13.04
CA THR A 200 5.84 6.05 -13.59
C THR A 200 6.81 6.16 -14.76
N SER A 201 6.98 7.34 -15.36
CA SER A 201 7.95 7.51 -16.46
C SER A 201 9.40 7.63 -15.95
N PRO A 202 10.38 7.15 -16.72
CA PRO A 202 11.79 7.32 -16.39
C PRO A 202 12.24 8.79 -16.31
N GLU A 203 11.57 9.68 -17.03
CA GLU A 203 11.83 11.13 -17.01
C GLU A 203 11.20 11.83 -15.80
N GLY A 204 10.32 11.14 -15.08
CA GLY A 204 9.69 11.59 -13.85
C GLY A 204 10.30 10.94 -12.61
N CYS A 205 9.46 10.31 -11.79
CA CYS A 205 9.94 9.57 -10.62
C CYS A 205 10.52 8.17 -10.94
N GLY A 206 10.20 7.58 -12.09
CA GLY A 206 10.64 6.23 -12.47
C GLY A 206 10.10 5.12 -11.58
N LEU A 207 8.95 5.34 -10.94
CA LEU A 207 8.31 4.33 -10.11
C LEU A 207 7.61 3.26 -10.97
N HIS A 208 7.50 2.07 -10.43
CA HIS A 208 6.82 0.95 -11.07
C HIS A 208 5.47 0.70 -10.41
N ASP A 209 4.46 0.44 -11.23
CA ASP A 209 3.17 -0.07 -10.77
C ASP A 209 3.21 -1.60 -10.80
N PRO A 210 3.12 -2.30 -9.64
CA PRO A 210 3.18 -3.76 -9.59
C PRO A 210 2.03 -4.45 -10.34
N LEU A 211 0.91 -3.76 -10.58
CA LEU A 211 -0.22 -4.27 -11.39
C LEU A 211 -0.09 -3.93 -12.87
N GLY A 212 1.01 -3.28 -13.28
CA GLY A 212 1.23 -2.82 -14.64
C GLY A 212 0.40 -1.57 -14.99
N SER A 213 0.71 -1.01 -16.16
CA SER A 213 0.14 0.25 -16.64
C SER A 213 -1.10 0.09 -17.54
N ASP A 214 -1.67 -1.12 -17.61
CA ASP A 214 -2.87 -1.37 -18.39
C ASP A 214 -4.08 -0.56 -17.85
N GLU A 215 -5.02 -0.23 -18.74
CA GLU A 215 -6.24 0.46 -18.34
C GLU A 215 -6.99 -0.35 -17.27
N TRP A 216 -7.40 0.35 -16.22
CA TRP A 216 -8.13 -0.26 -15.10
C TRP A 216 -9.57 0.24 -14.97
N ALA A 217 -9.98 1.25 -15.76
CA ALA A 217 -11.35 1.71 -15.72
C ALA A 217 -12.28 0.68 -16.37
N GLY A 218 -13.47 0.48 -15.77
CA GLY A 218 -14.46 -0.45 -16.25
C GLY A 218 -14.30 -1.89 -15.71
N GLU A 219 -15.17 -2.78 -16.16
CA GLU A 219 -15.32 -4.14 -15.65
C GLU A 219 -14.06 -5.00 -15.80
N ASP A 220 -13.31 -4.83 -16.90
CA ASP A 220 -12.06 -5.56 -17.13
C ASP A 220 -10.98 -5.24 -16.07
N GLY A 221 -11.07 -4.07 -15.43
CA GLY A 221 -10.19 -3.62 -14.35
C GLY A 221 -10.69 -3.94 -12.95
N ALA A 222 -11.85 -4.57 -12.78
CA ALA A 222 -12.56 -4.70 -11.51
C ALA A 222 -11.70 -5.23 -10.36
N ILE A 223 -10.82 -6.20 -10.62
CA ILE A 223 -9.91 -6.77 -9.60
C ILE A 223 -8.91 -5.74 -9.02
N LYS A 224 -8.73 -4.60 -9.68
CA LYS A 224 -7.82 -3.53 -9.26
C LYS A 224 -8.56 -2.41 -8.50
N HIS A 225 -9.89 -2.40 -8.49
CA HIS A 225 -10.67 -1.30 -7.91
C HIS A 225 -10.59 -1.28 -6.39
N THR A 226 -10.62 -0.07 -5.83
CA THR A 226 -10.52 0.18 -4.40
C THR A 226 -11.61 1.10 -3.85
N GLN A 227 -12.36 1.82 -4.70
CA GLN A 227 -13.46 2.71 -4.34
C GLN A 227 -14.67 2.53 -5.27
N SER A 228 -15.91 2.60 -4.81
CA SER A 228 -16.32 2.57 -3.42
C SER A 228 -16.92 1.21 -3.10
N PRO A 229 -16.61 0.58 -1.96
CA PRO A 229 -17.17 -0.71 -1.56
C PRO A 229 -18.68 -0.65 -1.25
N ARG A 230 -19.34 0.48 -1.47
CA ARG A 230 -20.74 0.72 -1.15
C ARG A 230 -21.50 1.47 -2.24
N THR A 231 -22.78 1.16 -2.40
CA THR A 231 -23.66 1.83 -3.37
C THR A 231 -24.60 2.85 -2.73
N GLN A 232 -24.78 2.82 -1.41
CA GLN A 232 -25.73 3.67 -0.69
C GLN A 232 -25.03 4.71 0.18
N ARG A 233 -25.61 5.91 0.24
CA ARG A 233 -25.16 6.97 1.15
C ARG A 233 -25.32 6.57 2.59
N GLY A 234 -24.30 6.84 3.42
CA GLY A 234 -24.36 6.67 4.86
C GLY A 234 -23.10 7.20 5.53
N GLY A 235 -23.24 7.72 6.75
CA GLY A 235 -22.11 8.06 7.63
C GLY A 235 -21.12 9.12 7.11
N GLY A 236 -21.39 9.79 6.00
CA GLY A 236 -20.44 10.73 5.37
C GLY A 236 -19.49 10.06 4.34
N LEU A 237 -19.61 8.76 4.18
CA LEU A 237 -18.80 7.98 3.22
C LEU A 237 -19.29 8.17 1.78
N VAL A 238 -18.36 8.15 0.83
CA VAL A 238 -18.66 8.18 -0.61
C VAL A 238 -19.33 6.84 -0.99
N HIS A 239 -20.11 6.86 -2.04
CA HIS A 239 -20.85 5.72 -2.55
C HIS A 239 -20.86 5.78 -4.07
N GLY A 240 -21.20 4.70 -4.74
CA GLY A 240 -21.27 4.64 -6.21
C GLY A 240 -21.15 3.22 -6.72
N GLY A 241 -20.55 2.35 -5.95
CA GLY A 241 -20.14 1.02 -6.36
C GLY A 241 -18.61 0.95 -6.51
N LEU A 242 -18.10 -0.25 -6.59
CA LEU A 242 -16.66 -0.51 -6.68
C LEU A 242 -16.21 -0.43 -8.14
N ASP A 243 -15.85 0.78 -8.62
CA ASP A 243 -15.59 1.05 -10.05
C ASP A 243 -14.34 1.88 -10.34
N ASP A 244 -13.66 2.41 -9.31
CA ASP A 244 -12.44 3.22 -9.44
C ASP A 244 -11.25 2.61 -8.68
N ARG A 245 -10.05 2.62 -9.29
CA ARG A 245 -8.78 2.32 -8.64
C ARG A 245 -8.12 3.62 -8.21
N PHE A 246 -8.26 4.01 -6.96
CA PHE A 246 -7.67 5.24 -6.42
C PHE A 246 -6.48 5.03 -5.52
N ASP A 247 -6.41 3.85 -4.88
CA ASP A 247 -5.36 3.52 -3.92
C ASP A 247 -4.26 2.69 -4.57
N PHE A 248 -3.03 3.14 -4.38
CA PHE A 248 -1.83 2.59 -5.02
C PHE A 248 -0.73 2.30 -4.02
N GLN A 249 0.15 1.37 -4.38
CA GLN A 249 1.52 1.27 -3.91
C GLN A 249 2.42 1.19 -5.15
N LEU A 250 3.11 2.29 -5.47
CA LEU A 250 4.12 2.35 -6.52
C LEU A 250 5.50 2.17 -5.88
N VAL A 251 6.42 1.49 -6.56
CA VAL A 251 7.71 1.12 -5.99
C VAL A 251 8.88 1.60 -6.85
N SER A 252 10.02 1.90 -6.23
CA SER A 252 11.26 2.20 -6.95
C SER A 252 11.83 0.95 -7.63
N THR A 253 12.69 1.15 -8.62
CA THR A 253 13.39 0.05 -9.31
C THR A 253 14.20 -0.81 -8.34
N SER A 254 14.80 -0.21 -7.32
CA SER A 254 15.55 -0.92 -6.27
C SER A 254 14.75 -2.00 -5.56
N ILE A 255 13.43 -1.83 -5.39
CA ILE A 255 12.53 -2.85 -4.79
C ILE A 255 12.24 -4.02 -5.76
N LEU A 256 12.66 -3.93 -7.00
CA LEU A 256 12.52 -4.99 -8.00
C LEU A 256 13.84 -5.76 -8.22
N GLU A 257 14.92 -5.37 -7.59
CA GLU A 257 16.28 -5.89 -7.79
C GLU A 257 16.96 -6.20 -6.45
N GLU A 258 17.76 -7.29 -6.40
CA GLU A 258 18.60 -7.61 -5.24
C GLU A 258 19.89 -6.78 -5.21
N PRO A 259 20.46 -6.51 -4.05
CA PRO A 259 20.01 -6.85 -2.69
C PRO A 259 19.08 -5.77 -2.13
N GLY A 260 18.23 -6.13 -1.18
CA GLY A 260 17.37 -5.21 -0.45
C GLY A 260 15.96 -5.75 -0.24
N LEU A 261 14.99 -4.88 -0.21
CA LEU A 261 13.59 -5.25 -0.13
C LEU A 261 13.07 -5.63 -1.53
N LEU A 262 12.59 -6.84 -1.70
CA LEU A 262 12.05 -7.33 -2.97
C LEU A 262 10.54 -7.43 -2.92
N LEU A 263 9.88 -6.90 -3.95
CA LEU A 263 8.46 -7.12 -4.18
C LEU A 263 8.18 -8.62 -4.40
N ILE A 264 7.27 -9.20 -3.61
CA ILE A 264 6.77 -10.55 -3.87
C ILE A 264 5.78 -10.47 -5.03
N GLU A 265 6.15 -11.07 -6.17
CA GLU A 265 5.33 -11.06 -7.38
C GLU A 265 3.93 -11.62 -7.12
N GLY A 266 2.92 -10.93 -7.60
CA GLY A 266 1.52 -11.32 -7.42
C GLY A 266 0.95 -11.09 -6.04
N SER A 267 1.70 -10.48 -5.10
CA SER A 267 1.22 -10.18 -3.74
C SER A 267 0.30 -8.97 -3.67
N TYR A 268 0.39 -8.05 -4.62
CA TYR A 268 -0.45 -6.84 -4.65
C TYR A 268 -1.93 -7.17 -4.78
N ARG A 269 -2.77 -6.64 -3.89
CA ARG A 269 -4.22 -6.85 -3.90
C ARG A 269 -4.98 -5.76 -3.14
N ALA A 270 -6.20 -5.49 -3.56
CA ALA A 270 -7.18 -4.79 -2.73
C ALA A 270 -7.88 -5.82 -1.83
N LEU A 271 -7.79 -5.65 -0.51
CA LEU A 271 -8.37 -6.58 0.46
C LEU A 271 -9.88 -6.73 0.25
N GLY A 272 -10.34 -7.94 0.09
CA GLY A 272 -11.75 -8.28 -0.10
C GLY A 272 -12.26 -8.13 -1.53
N ASN A 273 -11.48 -7.59 -2.46
CA ASN A 273 -11.89 -7.48 -3.87
C ASN A 273 -11.62 -8.80 -4.61
N ASP A 274 -12.68 -9.50 -4.98
CA ASP A 274 -12.62 -10.73 -5.77
C ASP A 274 -12.74 -10.51 -7.29
N GLY A 275 -12.87 -9.24 -7.74
CA GLY A 275 -13.04 -8.86 -9.12
C GLY A 275 -14.46 -9.05 -9.68
N LEU A 276 -15.41 -9.50 -8.87
CA LEU A 276 -16.77 -9.81 -9.29
C LEU A 276 -17.82 -8.74 -8.88
N HIS A 277 -17.36 -7.69 -8.19
CA HIS A 277 -18.23 -6.64 -7.64
C HIS A 277 -18.11 -5.31 -8.37
N PHE A 278 -17.96 -5.35 -9.70
CA PHE A 278 -17.89 -4.12 -10.50
C PHE A 278 -19.19 -3.31 -10.39
N ASP A 279 -19.07 -2.03 -10.03
CA ASP A 279 -20.18 -1.05 -9.91
C ASP A 279 -21.30 -1.48 -8.92
N VAL A 280 -20.98 -2.37 -8.00
CA VAL A 280 -21.88 -2.81 -6.91
C VAL A 280 -21.17 -2.75 -5.55
N ALA A 281 -21.94 -2.98 -4.48
CA ALA A 281 -21.35 -3.05 -3.14
C ALA A 281 -20.54 -4.33 -2.96
N ILE A 282 -19.42 -4.24 -2.22
CA ILE A 282 -18.50 -5.37 -1.96
C ILE A 282 -19.18 -6.55 -1.24
N ASN A 283 -20.26 -6.30 -0.49
CA ASN A 283 -21.06 -7.28 0.21
C ASN A 283 -22.32 -7.71 -0.57
N ALA A 284 -22.46 -7.32 -1.84
CA ALA A 284 -23.59 -7.69 -2.67
C ALA A 284 -23.48 -9.16 -3.11
N GLY A 285 -24.37 -10.03 -2.62
CA GLY A 285 -24.34 -11.45 -2.98
C GLY A 285 -23.22 -12.23 -2.29
N THR A 286 -22.50 -13.05 -3.05
CA THR A 286 -21.38 -13.86 -2.53
C THR A 286 -20.07 -13.22 -2.92
N ASN A 287 -19.23 -12.90 -1.94
CA ASN A 287 -17.86 -12.49 -2.16
C ASN A 287 -16.93 -13.69 -1.96
N SER A 288 -16.13 -14.00 -2.98
CA SER A 288 -15.27 -15.19 -3.02
C SER A 288 -13.80 -14.90 -2.68
N TYR A 289 -13.49 -13.70 -2.19
CA TYR A 289 -12.12 -13.31 -1.90
C TYR A 289 -11.46 -14.20 -0.84
N SER A 290 -12.15 -14.45 0.26
CA SER A 290 -11.67 -15.33 1.34
C SER A 290 -12.84 -15.98 2.07
N ASP A 291 -12.55 -17.05 2.85
CA ASP A 291 -13.52 -17.70 3.73
C ASP A 291 -13.76 -16.92 5.05
N SER A 292 -13.19 -15.73 5.20
CA SER A 292 -13.36 -14.91 6.41
C SER A 292 -14.79 -14.38 6.50
N VAL A 293 -15.50 -14.90 7.50
CA VAL A 293 -16.91 -14.54 7.72
C VAL A 293 -17.01 -13.08 8.16
N GLY A 294 -17.77 -12.30 7.40
CA GLY A 294 -18.04 -10.89 7.72
C GLY A 294 -17.02 -9.88 7.17
N LEU A 295 -15.97 -10.32 6.45
CA LEU A 295 -15.01 -9.39 5.88
C LEU A 295 -15.66 -8.41 4.89
N ALA A 296 -16.47 -8.91 3.94
CA ALA A 296 -17.13 -8.06 2.95
C ALA A 296 -18.08 -7.04 3.61
N GLU A 297 -18.79 -7.44 4.65
CA GLU A 297 -19.64 -6.52 5.44
C GLU A 297 -18.81 -5.48 6.19
N ALA A 298 -17.71 -5.90 6.82
CA ALA A 298 -16.82 -4.97 7.50
C ALA A 298 -16.19 -3.96 6.54
N LEU A 299 -15.75 -4.38 5.36
CA LEU A 299 -15.22 -3.48 4.33
C LEU A 299 -16.27 -2.47 3.86
N HIS A 300 -17.53 -2.91 3.70
CA HIS A 300 -18.66 -2.03 3.37
C HIS A 300 -18.90 -0.96 4.44
N GLU A 301 -18.80 -1.31 5.73
CA GLU A 301 -19.13 -0.42 6.85
C GLU A 301 -17.93 0.42 7.34
N ALA A 302 -16.70 -0.01 7.09
CA ALA A 302 -15.50 0.60 7.66
C ALA A 302 -15.06 1.89 6.96
N SER A 303 -15.06 1.91 5.63
CA SER A 303 -14.59 3.05 4.82
C SER A 303 -15.26 3.04 3.46
N ASP A 304 -15.07 4.10 2.68
CA ASP A 304 -15.40 4.15 1.26
C ASP A 304 -14.23 3.76 0.35
N HIS A 305 -13.12 3.26 0.95
CA HIS A 305 -11.99 2.67 0.25
C HIS A 305 -11.67 1.27 0.80
N LEU A 306 -11.12 0.41 -0.06
CA LEU A 306 -10.53 -0.87 0.33
C LEU A 306 -9.04 -0.70 0.66
N PRO A 307 -8.51 -1.42 1.67
CA PRO A 307 -7.07 -1.46 1.90
C PRO A 307 -6.34 -2.10 0.72
N VAL A 308 -5.19 -1.56 0.35
CA VAL A 308 -4.26 -2.18 -0.59
C VAL A 308 -3.10 -2.81 0.17
N ILE A 309 -2.92 -4.11 -0.03
CA ILE A 309 -1.88 -4.94 0.60
C ILE A 309 -0.82 -5.28 -0.43
N VAL A 310 0.44 -5.12 -0.05
CA VAL A 310 1.60 -5.62 -0.81
C VAL A 310 2.57 -6.28 0.15
N ASP A 311 3.09 -7.43 -0.26
CA ASP A 311 4.06 -8.19 0.50
C ASP A 311 5.43 -8.08 -0.15
N TYR A 312 6.45 -7.88 0.66
CA TYR A 312 7.84 -7.74 0.27
C TYR A 312 8.68 -8.74 1.04
N LEU A 313 9.83 -9.07 0.47
CA LEU A 313 10.81 -9.98 1.07
C LEU A 313 12.09 -9.21 1.32
N ASP A 314 12.55 -9.19 2.56
CA ASP A 314 13.86 -8.68 2.89
C ASP A 314 14.92 -9.73 2.49
N SER A 315 15.55 -9.51 1.32
CA SER A 315 16.51 -10.46 0.75
C SER A 315 17.87 -10.43 1.48
N VAL A 316 18.19 -9.34 2.18
CA VAL A 316 19.44 -9.21 2.95
C VAL A 316 19.44 -10.17 4.15
N HIS A 317 18.27 -10.45 4.70
CA HIS A 317 18.10 -11.31 5.87
C HIS A 317 17.87 -12.80 5.55
N GLN A 318 17.85 -13.18 4.28
CA GLN A 318 17.86 -14.59 3.90
C GLN A 318 19.28 -15.17 4.03
N LYS A 319 19.58 -15.81 5.16
CA LYS A 319 20.72 -16.75 5.16
C LYS A 319 20.45 -17.87 4.16
N PRO A 320 21.33 -18.10 3.17
CA PRO A 320 21.26 -19.34 2.40
C PRO A 320 21.33 -20.48 3.42
N ALA A 321 20.35 -21.38 3.38
CA ALA A 321 20.44 -22.62 4.17
C ALA A 321 21.79 -23.25 3.86
N SER A 322 22.67 -23.32 4.85
CA SER A 322 23.97 -23.97 4.71
C SER A 322 23.72 -25.42 4.33
N ILE A 323 23.91 -25.74 3.04
CA ILE A 323 23.92 -27.13 2.58
C ILE A 323 25.12 -27.76 3.30
N PRO A 324 24.92 -28.73 4.21
CA PRO A 324 26.04 -29.43 4.80
C PRO A 324 26.80 -30.15 3.65
N LEU A 325 28.05 -29.78 3.47
CA LEU A 325 28.93 -30.49 2.58
C LEU A 325 28.95 -31.96 3.05
N PRO A 326 28.80 -32.95 2.13
CA PRO A 326 28.91 -34.34 2.51
C PRO A 326 30.30 -34.56 3.12
N SER A 327 30.34 -35.10 4.34
CA SER A 327 31.57 -35.51 4.99
C SER A 327 32.32 -36.45 4.05
N ALA A 328 33.53 -36.07 3.66
CA ALA A 328 34.43 -36.97 2.98
C ALA A 328 34.69 -38.13 3.93
N GLU A 329 34.10 -39.30 3.63
CA GLU A 329 34.51 -40.54 4.25
C GLU A 329 35.89 -40.91 3.68
N ASN A 330 36.85 -40.99 4.61
CA ASN A 330 38.18 -41.58 4.37
C ASN A 330 38.11 -43.12 4.26
#